data_7d72b427887098907d4e798069686071
#
_entry.id   7d72b427887098907d4e798069686071
#
_cell.length_a   1.000
_cell.length_b   1.000
_cell.length_c   1.000
_cell.angle_alpha   90.00
_cell.angle_beta   90.00
_cell.angle_gamma   90.00
#
_symmetry.space_group_name_H-M   'P 1'
#
loop_
_entity.id
_entity.type
_entity.pdbx_description
1 polymer ?
#
loop_
_entity_poly.entity_id
_entity_poly.type
_entity_poly.pdbx_seq_one_letter_code
_entity_poly.pdbx_strand_id
1 'polypeptide(L)'
;MSDKEKTKKKKFRWWKIPLWIILIVILVAGGYVAYVFLSYSRIEDNLALQPEGNSTEKAKVGEEYTIVSYNLGFGAYTDDFTFFMDEGKESRARSKDSVINCINNTTDTALSYNPDFVLFQEVDIGSTRSHQVEERNIINEKFAAAGTYDNVFAQNYNSAYLMYPITEPHGASKSGLLTQSRFDITSSLRRSLPIATGFKKVLDLDRCYSISRIPVEDGKELILIDQHLSAYGTDAAQGNAQLEMLFADMKAEYDKGNYVICGGDFNHDFTVGSKEYFNPGTDKTYTWCEPFPDDIIPDGFTKCTDYAEGMIPTTRYTNEPYVPGKSFTVILDGFIVSDNVTCKYVQNIDKAFKYTDHNPVVMKFELGKAETTETTEE
;
A
#
# COMPACT_ATOMS: atom_id res chain seq x y z
N MET A 1 -66.38 -58.34 -9.11
CA MET A 1 -65.85 -57.38 -10.12
C MET A 1 -64.84 -56.49 -9.41
N SER A 2 -63.54 -56.71 -9.71
CA SER A 2 -62.46 -56.02 -9.02
C SER A 2 -61.97 -54.92 -9.99
N ASP A 3 -62.18 -53.65 -9.64
CA ASP A 3 -61.65 -52.51 -10.37
C ASP A 3 -60.19 -52.38 -10.04
N LYS A 4 -59.29 -52.62 -11.04
CA LYS A 4 -57.88 -52.39 -10.97
C LYS A 4 -57.61 -50.89 -11.29
N GLU A 5 -57.40 -50.11 -10.26
CA GLU A 5 -56.94 -48.74 -10.37
C GLU A 5 -55.60 -48.70 -11.11
N LYS A 6 -55.56 -48.18 -12.35
CA LYS A 6 -54.38 -47.98 -13.16
C LYS A 6 -53.61 -46.74 -12.65
N THR A 7 -52.61 -46.91 -11.82
CA THR A 7 -51.68 -45.86 -11.41
C THR A 7 -50.91 -45.35 -12.65
N LYS A 8 -51.23 -44.14 -13.10
CA LYS A 8 -50.52 -43.45 -14.22
C LYS A 8 -49.07 -43.14 -13.77
N LYS A 9 -48.09 -43.90 -14.25
CA LYS A 9 -46.67 -43.58 -14.10
C LYS A 9 -46.41 -42.19 -14.67
N LYS A 10 -46.07 -41.21 -13.83
CA LYS A 10 -45.65 -39.88 -14.29
C LYS A 10 -44.40 -40.03 -15.15
N LYS A 11 -44.48 -39.66 -16.46
CA LYS A 11 -43.33 -39.67 -17.34
C LYS A 11 -42.31 -38.67 -16.82
N PHE A 12 -41.07 -39.12 -16.53
CA PHE A 12 -39.97 -38.26 -16.13
C PHE A 12 -39.65 -37.31 -17.26
N ARG A 13 -39.64 -35.99 -17.02
CA ARG A 13 -39.45 -34.96 -18.04
C ARG A 13 -37.98 -34.55 -18.10
N TRP A 14 -37.13 -35.33 -18.79
CA TRP A 14 -35.70 -35.15 -18.95
C TRP A 14 -35.31 -33.74 -19.40
N TRP A 15 -36.14 -33.08 -20.21
CA TRP A 15 -35.88 -31.72 -20.65
C TRP A 15 -35.85 -30.66 -19.55
N LYS A 16 -36.36 -30.98 -18.36
CA LYS A 16 -36.33 -30.11 -17.18
C LYS A 16 -34.96 -30.14 -16.47
N ILE A 17 -34.15 -31.17 -16.68
CA ILE A 17 -32.83 -31.29 -16.03
C ILE A 17 -31.95 -30.10 -16.35
N PRO A 18 -31.72 -29.69 -17.63
CA PRO A 18 -30.89 -28.54 -17.93
C PRO A 18 -31.44 -27.23 -17.33
N LEU A 19 -32.78 -27.08 -17.24
CA LEU A 19 -33.39 -25.91 -16.61
C LEU A 19 -33.10 -25.86 -15.09
N TRP A 20 -33.15 -27.01 -14.41
CA TRP A 20 -32.75 -27.07 -12.99
C TRP A 20 -31.24 -26.79 -12.78
N ILE A 21 -30.39 -27.29 -13.65
CA ILE A 21 -28.95 -27.02 -13.61
C ILE A 21 -28.70 -25.51 -13.78
N ILE A 22 -29.32 -24.88 -14.75
CA ILE A 22 -29.20 -23.43 -14.98
C ILE A 22 -29.69 -22.65 -13.73
N LEU A 23 -30.85 -23.04 -13.18
CA LEU A 23 -31.38 -22.39 -11.97
C LEU A 23 -30.44 -22.53 -10.78
N ILE A 24 -29.85 -23.71 -10.57
CA ILE A 24 -28.90 -23.95 -9.50
C ILE A 24 -27.65 -23.06 -9.70
N VAL A 25 -27.11 -23.00 -10.92
CA VAL A 25 -25.95 -22.14 -11.25
C VAL A 25 -26.26 -20.66 -10.96
N ILE A 26 -27.45 -20.18 -11.35
CA ILE A 26 -27.87 -18.80 -11.07
C ILE A 26 -27.99 -18.55 -9.55
N LEU A 27 -28.57 -19.49 -8.82
CA LEU A 27 -28.71 -19.35 -7.36
C LEU A 27 -27.35 -19.37 -6.65
N VAL A 28 -26.42 -20.24 -7.06
CA VAL A 28 -25.07 -20.31 -6.50
C VAL A 28 -24.31 -19.03 -6.83
N ALA A 29 -24.34 -18.58 -8.08
CA ALA A 29 -23.67 -17.34 -8.50
C ALA A 29 -24.26 -16.11 -7.77
N GLY A 30 -25.58 -16.00 -7.70
CA GLY A 30 -26.26 -14.92 -6.98
C GLY A 30 -25.98 -14.96 -5.47
N GLY A 31 -25.97 -16.15 -4.87
CA GLY A 31 -25.59 -16.34 -3.47
C GLY A 31 -24.15 -15.96 -3.18
N TYR A 32 -23.23 -16.29 -4.09
CA TYR A 32 -21.82 -15.88 -3.98
C TYR A 32 -21.65 -14.36 -4.09
N VAL A 33 -22.28 -13.72 -5.08
CA VAL A 33 -22.26 -12.26 -5.20
C VAL A 33 -22.83 -11.61 -3.94
N ALA A 34 -23.97 -12.11 -3.45
CA ALA A 34 -24.56 -11.63 -2.19
C ALA A 34 -23.57 -11.79 -1.01
N TYR A 35 -22.90 -12.95 -0.90
CA TYR A 35 -21.87 -13.18 0.11
C TYR A 35 -20.76 -12.13 0.04
N VAL A 36 -20.17 -11.88 -1.15
CA VAL A 36 -19.07 -10.91 -1.31
C VAL A 36 -19.48 -9.51 -0.86
N PHE A 37 -20.71 -9.08 -1.17
CA PHE A 37 -21.15 -7.72 -0.85
C PHE A 37 -21.74 -7.57 0.55
N LEU A 38 -22.42 -8.60 1.08
CA LEU A 38 -23.04 -8.53 2.41
C LEU A 38 -22.07 -8.86 3.55
N SER A 39 -20.99 -9.63 3.27
CA SER A 39 -19.95 -9.88 4.27
C SER A 39 -18.99 -8.73 4.46
N TYR A 40 -18.98 -7.76 3.55
CA TYR A 40 -18.14 -6.58 3.65
C TYR A 40 -18.71 -5.58 4.66
N SER A 41 -17.92 -5.23 5.64
CA SER A 41 -18.15 -4.07 6.51
C SER A 41 -16.91 -3.18 6.45
N ARG A 42 -17.10 -1.91 6.06
CA ARG A 42 -16.01 -0.95 5.99
C ARG A 42 -15.45 -0.67 7.39
N ILE A 43 -14.13 -0.61 7.48
CA ILE A 43 -13.45 -0.18 8.71
C ILE A 43 -13.75 1.31 8.94
N GLU A 44 -14.03 1.66 10.19
CA GLU A 44 -14.41 3.02 10.56
C GLU A 44 -13.32 4.05 10.23
N ASP A 45 -13.75 5.25 9.84
CA ASP A 45 -12.87 6.41 9.76
C ASP A 45 -12.57 6.95 11.15
N ASN A 46 -11.44 7.66 11.29
CA ASN A 46 -10.98 8.20 12.57
C ASN A 46 -10.82 7.11 13.67
N LEU A 47 -10.47 5.89 13.26
CA LEU A 47 -10.24 4.81 14.18
C LEU A 47 -8.89 4.99 14.90
N ALA A 48 -8.93 5.10 16.23
CA ALA A 48 -7.72 5.11 17.03
C ALA A 48 -7.00 3.77 16.94
N LEU A 49 -5.73 3.81 16.56
CA LEU A 49 -4.84 2.65 16.52
C LEU A 49 -4.02 2.61 17.81
N GLN A 50 -3.72 1.39 18.27
CA GLN A 50 -2.91 1.20 19.47
C GLN A 50 -1.46 0.99 19.05
N PRO A 51 -0.52 1.89 19.39
CA PRO A 51 0.90 1.63 19.23
C PRO A 51 1.33 0.43 20.08
N GLU A 52 2.20 -0.39 19.51
CA GLU A 52 2.85 -1.51 20.19
C GLU A 52 4.34 -1.23 20.28
N GLY A 53 4.94 -1.45 21.45
CA GLY A 53 6.36 -1.22 21.70
C GLY A 53 6.59 -0.61 23.07
N ASN A 54 7.77 -0.10 23.32
CA ASN A 54 8.16 0.48 24.61
C ASN A 54 9.23 1.57 24.45
N SER A 55 9.31 2.22 23.31
CA SER A 55 10.15 3.39 23.14
C SER A 55 9.66 4.53 24.04
N THR A 56 10.59 5.30 24.57
CA THR A 56 10.33 6.51 25.37
C THR A 56 11.10 7.70 24.82
N GLU A 57 11.82 7.49 23.72
CA GLU A 57 12.65 8.50 23.09
C GLU A 57 11.80 9.53 22.34
N LYS A 58 12.27 10.77 22.35
CA LYS A 58 11.66 11.87 21.60
C LYS A 58 12.59 12.29 20.46
N ALA A 59 12.01 12.69 19.35
CA ALA A 59 12.79 13.30 18.29
C ALA A 59 13.30 14.71 18.69
N LYS A 60 14.36 15.16 18.05
CA LYS A 60 15.02 16.45 18.33
C LYS A 60 15.12 17.29 17.06
N VAL A 61 15.08 18.58 17.24
CA VAL A 61 15.34 19.54 16.17
C VAL A 61 16.83 19.59 15.84
N GLY A 62 17.18 19.61 14.56
CA GLY A 62 18.56 19.71 14.09
C GLY A 62 19.36 18.40 14.15
N GLU A 63 18.74 17.26 14.49
CA GLU A 63 19.34 15.94 14.32
C GLU A 63 18.93 15.32 12.99
N GLU A 64 19.87 14.61 12.32
CA GLU A 64 19.60 13.90 11.09
C GLU A 64 18.95 12.53 11.38
N TYR A 65 17.83 12.26 10.74
CA TYR A 65 17.08 11.01 10.81
C TYR A 65 17.00 10.32 9.46
N THR A 66 16.89 9.00 9.48
CA THR A 66 16.70 8.17 8.28
C THR A 66 15.30 7.57 8.30
N ILE A 67 14.57 7.75 7.21
CA ILE A 67 13.27 7.11 6.96
C ILE A 67 13.30 6.29 5.69
N VAL A 68 12.65 5.12 5.72
CA VAL A 68 12.50 4.24 4.56
C VAL A 68 11.02 4.04 4.28
N SER A 69 10.60 4.13 3.02
CA SER A 69 9.29 3.69 2.54
C SER A 69 9.45 2.48 1.63
N TYR A 70 8.65 1.43 1.84
CA TYR A 70 8.79 0.21 1.05
C TYR A 70 7.46 -0.57 0.97
N ASN A 71 6.88 -0.64 -0.23
CA ASN A 71 5.76 -1.53 -0.52
C ASN A 71 6.27 -2.97 -0.65
N LEU A 72 5.71 -3.91 0.13
CA LEU A 72 6.18 -5.30 0.23
C LEU A 72 5.48 -6.27 -0.71
N GLY A 73 4.45 -5.80 -1.46
CA GLY A 73 3.73 -6.63 -2.42
C GLY A 73 3.22 -7.94 -1.81
N PHE A 74 2.70 -7.91 -0.56
CA PHE A 74 2.26 -9.09 0.22
C PHE A 74 3.18 -10.31 0.09
N GLY A 75 4.49 -10.09 -0.02
CA GLY A 75 5.51 -11.14 -0.10
C GLY A 75 5.44 -12.05 -1.34
N ALA A 76 4.73 -11.65 -2.40
CA ALA A 76 4.52 -12.50 -3.56
C ALA A 76 5.46 -12.19 -4.73
N TYR A 77 5.80 -10.93 -4.95
CA TYR A 77 6.38 -10.45 -6.19
C TYR A 77 7.90 -10.67 -6.26
N THR A 78 8.32 -11.92 -6.49
CA THR A 78 9.69 -12.14 -7.00
C THR A 78 9.85 -11.52 -8.40
N ASP A 79 11.08 -11.32 -8.85
CA ASP A 79 11.37 -10.70 -10.16
C ASP A 79 10.71 -11.42 -11.35
N ASP A 80 10.42 -12.71 -11.22
CA ASP A 80 9.76 -13.55 -12.22
C ASP A 80 8.26 -13.77 -11.96
N PHE A 81 7.67 -13.18 -10.92
CA PHE A 81 6.23 -13.24 -10.62
C PHE A 81 5.45 -12.32 -11.56
N THR A 82 4.24 -12.78 -11.96
CA THR A 82 3.35 -12.02 -12.83
C THR A 82 1.93 -12.01 -12.26
N PHE A 83 1.31 -10.84 -12.16
CA PHE A 83 0.04 -10.71 -11.45
C PHE A 83 -1.17 -10.72 -12.41
N PHE A 84 -2.18 -11.50 -12.08
CA PHE A 84 -3.34 -11.69 -12.96
C PHE A 84 -4.14 -10.41 -13.26
N MET A 85 -4.12 -9.43 -12.37
CA MET A 85 -4.77 -8.14 -12.62
C MET A 85 -3.98 -7.23 -13.55
N ASP A 86 -2.70 -7.51 -13.73
CA ASP A 86 -1.78 -6.81 -14.62
C ASP A 86 -1.56 -7.60 -15.93
N GLU A 87 -2.54 -8.37 -16.36
CA GLU A 87 -2.44 -9.26 -17.54
C GLU A 87 -1.46 -10.45 -17.34
N GLY A 88 -0.96 -10.67 -16.13
CA GLY A 88 -0.12 -11.81 -15.76
C GLY A 88 -0.92 -13.07 -15.45
N LYS A 89 -0.36 -13.97 -14.63
CA LYS A 89 -0.91 -15.31 -14.42
C LYS A 89 -1.23 -15.64 -12.98
N GLU A 90 -0.33 -15.32 -12.06
CA GLU A 90 -0.45 -15.72 -10.66
C GLU A 90 -1.42 -14.79 -9.91
N SER A 91 -2.18 -15.37 -9.00
CA SER A 91 -3.10 -14.62 -8.12
C SER A 91 -2.69 -14.66 -6.64
N ARG A 92 -1.68 -15.48 -6.33
CA ARG A 92 -1.13 -15.72 -4.99
C ARG A 92 0.38 -15.82 -5.06
N ALA A 93 1.03 -15.64 -3.94
CA ALA A 93 2.42 -16.05 -3.78
C ALA A 93 2.59 -17.54 -4.09
N ARG A 94 3.74 -17.94 -4.60
CA ARG A 94 3.99 -19.31 -5.07
C ARG A 94 4.01 -20.34 -3.94
N SER A 95 4.46 -19.94 -2.76
CA SER A 95 4.48 -20.81 -1.56
C SER A 95 4.64 -19.99 -0.29
N LYS A 96 4.35 -20.62 0.84
CA LYS A 96 4.62 -20.03 2.16
C LYS A 96 6.08 -19.64 2.34
N ASP A 97 7.01 -20.51 1.89
CA ASP A 97 8.45 -20.26 2.01
C ASP A 97 8.89 -19.09 1.12
N SER A 98 8.27 -18.91 -0.05
CA SER A 98 8.50 -17.74 -0.91
C SER A 98 8.11 -16.46 -0.22
N VAL A 99 6.92 -16.40 0.41
CA VAL A 99 6.46 -15.23 1.18
C VAL A 99 7.44 -14.91 2.30
N ILE A 100 7.79 -15.91 3.13
CA ILE A 100 8.73 -15.74 4.24
C ILE A 100 10.09 -15.21 3.72
N ASN A 101 10.57 -15.75 2.61
CA ASN A 101 11.82 -15.31 2.00
C ASN A 101 11.73 -13.84 1.52
N CYS A 102 10.66 -13.45 0.83
CA CYS A 102 10.45 -12.07 0.37
C CYS A 102 10.39 -11.10 1.55
N ILE A 103 9.55 -11.37 2.54
CA ILE A 103 9.38 -10.50 3.73
C ILE A 103 10.68 -10.39 4.53
N ASN A 104 11.42 -11.49 4.70
CA ASN A 104 12.72 -11.43 5.37
C ASN A 104 13.71 -10.53 4.63
N ASN A 105 13.84 -10.67 3.31
CA ASN A 105 14.81 -9.90 2.53
C ASN A 105 14.43 -8.43 2.36
N THR A 106 13.13 -8.12 2.21
CA THR A 106 12.67 -6.72 2.15
C THR A 106 12.85 -6.03 3.50
N THR A 107 12.55 -6.71 4.62
CA THR A 107 12.79 -6.19 5.96
C THR A 107 14.28 -5.98 6.23
N ASP A 108 15.14 -6.95 5.88
CA ASP A 108 16.60 -6.80 6.01
C ASP A 108 17.14 -5.67 5.13
N THR A 109 16.55 -5.47 3.96
CA THR A 109 16.88 -4.33 3.11
C THR A 109 16.56 -3.01 3.81
N ALA A 110 15.38 -2.84 4.39
CA ALA A 110 15.03 -1.65 5.14
C ALA A 110 15.97 -1.43 6.34
N LEU A 111 16.20 -2.47 7.15
CA LEU A 111 17.09 -2.43 8.31
C LEU A 111 18.55 -2.11 7.97
N SER A 112 19.02 -2.45 6.75
CA SER A 112 20.40 -2.18 6.30
C SER A 112 20.73 -0.69 6.23
N TYR A 113 19.73 0.18 6.17
CA TYR A 113 19.87 1.64 6.23
C TYR A 113 19.88 2.22 7.66
N ASN A 114 19.81 1.36 8.68
CA ASN A 114 19.73 1.75 10.09
C ASN A 114 18.65 2.81 10.33
N PRO A 115 17.39 2.57 9.89
CA PRO A 115 16.35 3.58 9.86
C PRO A 115 15.88 3.96 11.26
N ASP A 116 15.51 5.23 11.41
CA ASP A 116 14.78 5.73 12.58
C ASP A 116 13.28 5.49 12.41
N PHE A 117 12.81 5.54 11.16
CA PHE A 117 11.41 5.30 10.80
C PHE A 117 11.31 4.43 9.56
N VAL A 118 10.28 3.57 9.51
CA VAL A 118 9.96 2.81 8.31
C VAL A 118 8.45 2.81 8.08
N LEU A 119 8.06 3.01 6.82
CA LEU A 119 6.69 2.94 6.33
C LEU A 119 6.59 1.76 5.37
N PHE A 120 5.89 0.71 5.77
CA PHE A 120 5.65 -0.46 4.93
C PHE A 120 4.20 -0.49 4.44
N GLN A 121 4.02 -0.76 3.16
CA GLN A 121 2.71 -0.96 2.54
C GLN A 121 2.56 -2.43 2.12
N GLU A 122 1.32 -2.87 1.92
CA GLU A 122 0.93 -4.24 1.55
C GLU A 122 1.45 -5.33 2.49
N VAL A 123 1.38 -5.09 3.79
CA VAL A 123 1.73 -6.10 4.80
C VAL A 123 0.52 -6.97 5.10
N ASP A 124 0.56 -8.23 4.71
CA ASP A 124 -0.55 -9.18 4.91
C ASP A 124 -0.56 -9.79 6.32
N ILE A 125 -1.78 -10.00 6.83
CA ILE A 125 -2.04 -10.73 8.07
C ILE A 125 -3.03 -11.87 7.83
N GLY A 126 -2.56 -13.12 7.84
CA GLY A 126 -3.39 -14.30 7.69
C GLY A 126 -4.19 -14.35 6.38
N SER A 127 -3.63 -13.88 5.27
CA SER A 127 -4.31 -13.83 3.96
C SER A 127 -4.14 -15.11 3.16
N THR A 128 -5.16 -15.46 2.35
CA THR A 128 -5.07 -16.63 1.46
C THR A 128 -3.98 -16.43 0.41
N ARG A 129 -3.84 -15.22 -0.14
CA ARG A 129 -2.88 -14.90 -1.20
C ARG A 129 -1.42 -15.01 -0.75
N SER A 130 -1.15 -14.83 0.54
CA SER A 130 0.16 -14.96 1.17
C SER A 130 0.29 -16.23 2.03
N HIS A 131 -0.48 -17.30 1.73
CA HIS A 131 -0.42 -18.60 2.41
C HIS A 131 -0.57 -18.55 3.93
N GLN A 132 -1.41 -17.65 4.45
CA GLN A 132 -1.66 -17.44 5.88
C GLN A 132 -0.39 -17.06 6.66
N VAL A 133 0.58 -16.43 6.01
CA VAL A 133 1.75 -15.89 6.70
C VAL A 133 1.35 -14.63 7.46
N GLU A 134 1.78 -14.52 8.70
CA GLU A 134 1.65 -13.32 9.53
C GLU A 134 2.86 -12.41 9.29
N GLU A 135 2.87 -11.69 8.17
CA GLU A 135 4.01 -10.88 7.72
C GLU A 135 4.39 -9.82 8.75
N ARG A 136 3.38 -9.16 9.34
CA ARG A 136 3.58 -8.19 10.43
C ARG A 136 4.42 -8.75 11.57
N ASN A 137 4.19 -10.01 11.96
CA ASN A 137 4.93 -10.61 13.06
C ASN A 137 6.40 -10.84 12.69
N ILE A 138 6.68 -11.30 11.46
CA ILE A 138 8.05 -11.48 10.96
C ILE A 138 8.80 -10.14 10.98
N ILE A 139 8.17 -9.08 10.49
CA ILE A 139 8.76 -7.74 10.46
C ILE A 139 9.03 -7.25 11.90
N ASN A 140 8.03 -7.31 12.78
CA ASN A 140 8.16 -6.85 14.17
C ASN A 140 9.24 -7.62 14.93
N GLU A 141 9.37 -8.94 14.74
CA GLU A 141 10.43 -9.74 15.35
C GLU A 141 11.82 -9.29 14.91
N LYS A 142 12.00 -8.97 13.62
CA LYS A 142 13.28 -8.47 13.10
C LYS A 142 13.62 -7.08 13.64
N PHE A 143 12.65 -6.18 13.69
CA PHE A 143 12.85 -4.85 14.28
C PHE A 143 13.16 -4.93 15.77
N ALA A 144 12.46 -5.77 16.53
CA ALA A 144 12.75 -6.02 17.95
C ALA A 144 14.15 -6.61 18.18
N ALA A 145 14.67 -7.42 17.24
CA ALA A 145 16.03 -7.92 17.29
C ALA A 145 17.09 -6.86 16.92
N ALA A 146 16.72 -5.86 16.11
CA ALA A 146 17.61 -4.78 15.68
C ALA A 146 17.69 -3.62 16.71
N GLY A 147 16.67 -3.45 17.57
CA GLY A 147 16.64 -2.38 18.57
C GLY A 147 15.26 -2.19 19.18
N THR A 148 15.09 -1.08 19.90
CA THR A 148 13.79 -0.67 20.42
C THR A 148 13.05 0.09 19.33
N TYR A 149 11.87 -0.42 18.97
CA TYR A 149 10.97 0.21 18.02
C TYR A 149 9.54 0.09 18.52
N ASP A 150 8.80 1.18 18.39
CA ASP A 150 7.34 1.17 18.42
C ASP A 150 6.80 0.88 17.03
N ASN A 151 5.62 0.26 16.97
CA ASN A 151 4.97 0.00 15.69
C ASN A 151 3.47 0.23 15.74
N VAL A 152 2.88 0.54 14.58
CA VAL A 152 1.44 0.69 14.39
C VAL A 152 1.03 0.03 13.09
N PHE A 153 -0.06 -0.75 13.15
CA PHE A 153 -0.66 -1.38 11.98
C PHE A 153 -2.02 -0.76 11.66
N ALA A 154 -2.18 -0.23 10.43
CA ALA A 154 -3.44 0.30 9.92
C ALA A 154 -3.96 -0.59 8.79
N GLN A 155 -4.98 -1.40 9.06
CA GLN A 155 -5.57 -2.27 8.04
C GLN A 155 -6.24 -1.44 6.94
N ASN A 156 -5.81 -1.62 5.69
CA ASN A 156 -6.30 -0.90 4.51
C ASN A 156 -6.92 -1.80 3.43
N TYR A 157 -6.99 -3.09 3.69
CA TYR A 157 -7.67 -4.06 2.82
C TYR A 157 -8.25 -5.20 3.66
N ASN A 158 -9.56 -5.52 3.44
CA ASN A 158 -10.24 -6.62 4.11
C ASN A 158 -11.29 -7.21 3.16
N SER A 159 -10.93 -8.26 2.43
CA SER A 159 -11.81 -8.87 1.44
C SER A 159 -12.49 -10.16 1.94
N ALA A 160 -13.71 -10.37 1.49
CA ALA A 160 -14.32 -11.70 1.48
C ALA A 160 -13.49 -12.66 0.61
N TYR A 161 -13.83 -13.96 0.65
CA TYR A 161 -13.15 -14.94 -0.20
C TYR A 161 -13.49 -14.71 -1.68
N LEU A 162 -12.51 -14.24 -2.45
CA LEU A 162 -12.62 -13.99 -3.89
C LEU A 162 -12.26 -15.24 -4.67
N MET A 163 -13.26 -15.82 -5.39
CA MET A 163 -13.12 -17.06 -6.15
C MET A 163 -12.46 -16.87 -7.53
N TYR A 164 -12.05 -15.67 -7.87
CA TYR A 164 -11.38 -15.40 -9.14
C TYR A 164 -9.87 -15.18 -8.92
N PRO A 165 -9.02 -15.70 -9.80
CA PRO A 165 -9.26 -16.66 -10.91
C PRO A 165 -9.75 -18.03 -10.39
N ILE A 166 -10.63 -18.72 -11.16
CA ILE A 166 -11.28 -19.97 -10.68
C ILE A 166 -10.27 -21.10 -10.42
N THR A 167 -9.19 -21.14 -11.20
CA THR A 167 -8.14 -22.17 -11.09
C THR A 167 -7.20 -21.94 -9.91
N GLU A 168 -7.04 -20.68 -9.51
CA GLU A 168 -6.22 -20.26 -8.37
C GLU A 168 -6.89 -19.06 -7.69
N PRO A 169 -7.93 -19.27 -6.87
CA PRO A 169 -8.67 -18.17 -6.26
C PRO A 169 -7.78 -17.27 -5.42
N HIS A 170 -7.89 -15.96 -5.60
CA HIS A 170 -7.17 -14.96 -4.78
C HIS A 170 -7.47 -15.13 -3.28
N GLY A 171 -8.70 -15.53 -2.97
CA GLY A 171 -9.15 -15.87 -1.62
C GLY A 171 -9.49 -14.65 -0.76
N ALA A 172 -9.54 -14.86 0.55
CA ALA A 172 -9.73 -13.80 1.53
C ALA A 172 -8.38 -13.17 1.87
N SER A 173 -8.33 -11.85 1.90
CA SER A 173 -7.10 -11.12 2.18
C SER A 173 -7.32 -10.02 3.21
N LYS A 174 -6.37 -9.88 4.12
CA LYS A 174 -6.28 -8.77 5.07
C LYS A 174 -4.86 -8.21 4.95
N SER A 175 -4.78 -6.93 4.63
CA SER A 175 -3.52 -6.23 4.41
C SER A 175 -3.54 -4.86 5.05
N GLY A 176 -2.38 -4.27 5.28
CA GLY A 176 -2.31 -2.95 5.88
C GLY A 176 -0.99 -2.24 5.69
N LEU A 177 -0.93 -1.08 6.32
CA LEU A 177 0.22 -0.22 6.47
C LEU A 177 0.87 -0.53 7.81
N LEU A 178 2.19 -0.65 7.85
CA LEU A 178 2.93 -0.90 9.08
C LEU A 178 4.02 0.17 9.26
N THR A 179 3.82 1.04 10.23
CA THR A 179 4.80 2.05 10.61
C THR A 179 5.70 1.51 11.72
N GLN A 180 7.01 1.67 11.58
CA GLN A 180 8.02 1.39 12.63
C GLN A 180 8.71 2.69 13.02
N SER A 181 8.95 2.90 14.30
CA SER A 181 9.62 4.10 14.83
C SER A 181 10.55 3.75 16.00
N ARG A 182 11.77 4.26 16.00
CA ARG A 182 12.66 4.21 17.19
C ARG A 182 12.18 5.11 18.33
N PHE A 183 11.34 6.07 18.00
CA PHE A 183 10.80 7.05 18.92
C PHE A 183 9.40 6.63 19.38
N ASP A 184 8.99 7.14 20.55
CA ASP A 184 7.68 6.90 21.13
C ASP A 184 6.55 7.32 20.14
N ILE A 185 5.65 6.43 19.84
CA ILE A 185 4.41 6.75 19.12
C ILE A 185 3.31 6.95 20.17
N THR A 186 3.09 8.19 20.58
CA THR A 186 2.12 8.52 21.63
C THR A 186 0.69 8.22 21.26
N SER A 187 0.35 8.30 19.98
CA SER A 187 -0.97 7.93 19.43
C SER A 187 -0.91 7.74 17.93
N SER A 188 -1.85 6.99 17.40
CA SER A 188 -2.03 6.86 15.95
C SER A 188 -3.51 6.80 15.57
N LEU A 189 -3.82 7.29 14.38
CA LEU A 189 -5.17 7.38 13.83
C LEU A 189 -5.20 6.78 12.44
N ARG A 190 -6.19 5.92 12.17
CA ARG A 190 -6.51 5.46 10.82
C ARG A 190 -7.52 6.40 10.18
N ARG A 191 -7.22 6.89 8.98
CA ARG A 191 -8.12 7.71 8.18
C ARG A 191 -8.57 6.97 6.92
N SER A 192 -9.89 6.78 6.78
CA SER A 192 -10.47 6.08 5.63
C SER A 192 -10.51 6.98 4.41
N LEU A 193 -9.82 6.58 3.35
CA LEU A 193 -9.84 7.29 2.06
C LEU A 193 -11.18 7.11 1.32
N PRO A 194 -11.62 8.06 0.49
CA PRO A 194 -12.67 7.85 -0.49
C PRO A 194 -12.34 6.66 -1.39
N ILE A 195 -13.27 5.75 -1.62
CA ILE A 195 -13.10 4.57 -2.48
C ILE A 195 -14.19 4.49 -3.54
N ALA A 196 -13.92 3.70 -4.59
CA ALA A 196 -14.90 3.42 -5.63
C ALA A 196 -16.21 2.85 -5.08
N THR A 197 -17.31 3.08 -5.79
CA THR A 197 -18.63 2.54 -5.46
C THR A 197 -18.98 1.33 -6.32
N GLY A 198 -20.04 0.58 -5.96
CA GLY A 198 -20.50 -0.57 -6.71
C GLY A 198 -19.52 -1.74 -6.69
N PHE A 199 -19.36 -2.44 -7.83
CA PHE A 199 -18.47 -3.60 -7.92
C PHE A 199 -16.98 -3.27 -7.82
N LYS A 200 -16.59 -2.08 -8.26
CA LYS A 200 -15.18 -1.64 -8.21
C LYS A 200 -14.63 -1.52 -6.79
N LYS A 201 -15.50 -1.31 -5.80
CA LYS A 201 -15.08 -1.19 -4.39
C LYS A 201 -14.25 -2.39 -3.90
N VAL A 202 -14.43 -3.60 -4.47
CA VAL A 202 -13.67 -4.80 -4.06
C VAL A 202 -12.18 -4.72 -4.42
N LEU A 203 -11.78 -3.77 -5.26
CA LEU A 203 -10.38 -3.52 -5.61
C LEU A 203 -9.68 -2.64 -4.56
N ASP A 204 -10.43 -1.75 -3.93
CA ASP A 204 -9.90 -0.75 -3.01
C ASP A 204 -10.17 -1.05 -1.54
N LEU A 205 -11.22 -1.78 -1.22
CA LEU A 205 -11.73 -2.08 0.12
C LEU A 205 -10.92 -1.39 1.22
N ASP A 206 -11.50 -0.63 2.11
CA ASP A 206 -10.84 -0.06 3.29
C ASP A 206 -9.55 0.79 3.06
N ARG A 207 -9.24 1.23 1.82
CA ARG A 207 -8.08 2.12 1.60
C ARG A 207 -8.03 3.22 2.65
N CYS A 208 -6.85 3.42 3.22
CA CYS A 208 -6.62 4.37 4.30
C CYS A 208 -5.18 4.89 4.29
N TYR A 209 -4.92 5.88 5.13
CA TYR A 209 -3.60 6.22 5.64
C TYR A 209 -3.62 6.21 7.17
N SER A 210 -2.44 6.08 7.77
CA SER A 210 -2.24 6.24 9.22
C SER A 210 -1.58 7.59 9.50
N ILE A 211 -1.93 8.18 10.64
CA ILE A 211 -1.32 9.40 11.18
C ILE A 211 -0.75 9.06 12.54
N SER A 212 0.57 8.92 12.64
CA SER A 212 1.27 8.62 13.89
C SER A 212 1.92 9.88 14.45
N ARG A 213 1.83 10.06 15.78
CA ARG A 213 2.34 11.23 16.51
C ARG A 213 3.56 10.85 17.31
N ILE A 214 4.68 11.49 17.01
CA ILE A 214 5.96 11.31 17.67
C ILE A 214 6.33 12.62 18.38
N PRO A 215 6.54 12.62 19.70
CA PRO A 215 6.89 13.83 20.43
C PRO A 215 8.28 14.34 20.04
N VAL A 216 8.43 15.66 19.94
CA VAL A 216 9.69 16.35 19.71
C VAL A 216 10.08 17.12 20.96
N GLU A 217 11.40 17.26 21.24
CA GLU A 217 11.88 17.91 22.48
C GLU A 217 11.50 19.40 22.59
N ASP A 218 11.21 20.06 21.47
CA ASP A 218 10.75 21.45 21.42
C ASP A 218 9.27 21.65 21.80
N GLY A 219 8.58 20.56 22.15
CA GLY A 219 7.16 20.56 22.54
C GLY A 219 6.18 20.48 21.37
N LYS A 220 6.67 20.31 20.14
CA LYS A 220 5.89 19.98 18.95
C LYS A 220 5.84 18.47 18.74
N GLU A 221 5.19 18.05 17.66
CA GLU A 221 5.12 16.65 17.24
C GLU A 221 5.65 16.51 15.82
N LEU A 222 6.33 15.39 15.55
CA LEU A 222 6.51 14.88 14.19
C LEU A 222 5.26 14.05 13.87
N ILE A 223 4.54 14.47 12.86
CA ILE A 223 3.38 13.77 12.30
C ILE A 223 3.87 12.92 11.14
N LEU A 224 3.91 11.61 11.37
CA LEU A 224 4.35 10.64 10.38
C LEU A 224 3.12 9.97 9.75
N ILE A 225 2.97 10.12 8.44
CA ILE A 225 1.85 9.61 7.68
C ILE A 225 2.34 8.51 6.74
N ASP A 226 1.83 7.28 6.95
CA ASP A 226 2.01 6.14 6.06
C ASP A 226 0.75 6.00 5.21
N GLN A 227 0.89 6.03 3.89
CA GLN A 227 -0.24 6.02 2.97
C GLN A 227 -0.03 5.00 1.82
N HIS A 228 -1.14 4.51 1.28
CA HIS A 228 -1.18 3.74 0.04
C HIS A 228 -2.49 4.05 -0.68
N LEU A 229 -2.40 4.88 -1.72
CA LEU A 229 -3.55 5.34 -2.48
C LEU A 229 -4.07 4.25 -3.43
N SER A 230 -5.25 4.46 -4.00
CA SER A 230 -5.88 3.50 -4.91
C SER A 230 -5.19 3.48 -6.26
N ALA A 231 -4.93 2.27 -6.79
CA ALA A 231 -4.36 2.04 -8.12
C ALA A 231 -5.43 1.72 -9.17
N TYR A 232 -6.18 0.63 -8.92
CA TYR A 232 -7.10 0.06 -9.90
C TYR A 232 -8.51 0.62 -9.79
N GLY A 233 -9.14 0.85 -10.93
CA GLY A 233 -10.55 1.22 -10.99
C GLY A 233 -10.88 2.62 -10.49
N THR A 234 -9.90 3.40 -10.08
CA THR A 234 -10.01 4.82 -9.78
C THR A 234 -10.14 5.62 -11.08
N ASP A 235 -11.02 6.61 -11.07
CA ASP A 235 -10.94 7.72 -12.02
C ASP A 235 -10.14 8.86 -11.40
N ALA A 236 -9.71 9.82 -12.22
CA ALA A 236 -8.93 10.97 -11.76
C ALA A 236 -9.63 11.75 -10.64
N ALA A 237 -10.97 11.82 -10.66
CA ALA A 237 -11.73 12.51 -9.62
C ALA A 237 -11.61 11.84 -8.26
N GLN A 238 -11.61 10.50 -8.21
CA GLN A 238 -11.43 9.75 -6.97
C GLN A 238 -9.98 9.86 -6.46
N GLY A 239 -8.99 9.76 -7.35
CA GLY A 239 -7.58 9.93 -7.00
C GLY A 239 -7.32 11.32 -6.39
N ASN A 240 -7.84 12.38 -7.03
CA ASN A 240 -7.75 13.73 -6.50
C ASN A 240 -8.45 13.88 -5.14
N ALA A 241 -9.65 13.31 -4.96
CA ALA A 241 -10.35 13.35 -3.67
C ALA A 241 -9.57 12.67 -2.53
N GLN A 242 -8.79 11.62 -2.83
CA GLN A 242 -7.91 10.99 -1.86
C GLN A 242 -6.75 11.91 -1.47
N LEU A 243 -6.10 12.53 -2.45
CA LEU A 243 -5.01 13.49 -2.22
C LEU A 243 -5.50 14.76 -1.51
N GLU A 244 -6.65 15.32 -1.89
CA GLU A 244 -7.25 16.48 -1.23
C GLU A 244 -7.52 16.22 0.26
N MET A 245 -8.05 15.03 0.59
CA MET A 245 -8.29 14.64 1.98
C MET A 245 -6.97 14.49 2.76
N LEU A 246 -5.98 13.83 2.16
CA LEU A 246 -4.65 13.65 2.74
C LEU A 246 -3.98 15.02 3.02
N PHE A 247 -3.98 15.89 2.02
CA PHE A 247 -3.38 17.23 2.14
C PHE A 247 -4.10 18.13 3.14
N ALA A 248 -5.43 18.00 3.27
CA ALA A 248 -6.17 18.73 4.28
C ALA A 248 -5.73 18.34 5.70
N ASP A 249 -5.53 17.05 5.97
CA ASP A 249 -5.05 16.60 7.27
C ASP A 249 -3.58 16.99 7.50
N MET A 250 -2.71 16.88 6.49
CA MET A 250 -1.31 17.33 6.55
C MET A 250 -1.24 18.83 6.88
N LYS A 251 -2.03 19.65 6.17
CA LYS A 251 -2.09 21.11 6.38
C LYS A 251 -2.60 21.46 7.77
N ALA A 252 -3.63 20.77 8.25
CA ALA A 252 -4.17 20.99 9.58
C ALA A 252 -3.15 20.71 10.71
N GLU A 253 -2.26 19.77 10.51
CA GLU A 253 -1.18 19.49 11.47
C GLU A 253 -0.03 20.52 11.36
N TYR A 254 0.36 20.86 10.13
CA TYR A 254 1.37 21.90 9.90
C TYR A 254 0.95 23.27 10.47
N ASP A 255 -0.33 23.65 10.35
CA ASP A 255 -0.87 24.91 10.89
C ASP A 255 -0.82 24.97 12.45
N LYS A 256 -0.73 23.83 13.13
CA LYS A 256 -0.46 23.75 14.58
C LYS A 256 1.04 23.96 14.90
N GLY A 257 1.88 24.04 13.87
CA GLY A 257 3.34 24.15 13.98
C GLY A 257 4.04 22.80 14.12
N ASN A 258 3.35 21.68 13.89
CA ASN A 258 3.94 20.35 13.88
C ASN A 258 4.81 20.14 12.61
N TYR A 259 5.74 19.21 12.69
CA TYR A 259 6.51 18.72 11.56
C TYR A 259 5.73 17.63 10.88
N VAL A 260 5.62 17.65 9.54
CA VAL A 260 4.79 16.66 8.81
C VAL A 260 5.63 15.97 7.75
N ILE A 261 5.64 14.64 7.78
CA ILE A 261 6.20 13.77 6.75
C ILE A 261 5.13 12.80 6.31
N CYS A 262 4.81 12.78 5.01
CA CYS A 262 3.97 11.79 4.39
C CYS A 262 4.80 10.97 3.41
N GLY A 263 4.76 9.64 3.54
CA GLY A 263 5.44 8.72 2.63
C GLY A 263 4.56 7.51 2.29
N GLY A 264 4.97 6.77 1.27
CA GLY A 264 4.29 5.57 0.82
C GLY A 264 4.15 5.48 -0.68
N ASP A 265 3.24 4.62 -1.12
CA ASP A 265 2.88 4.39 -2.51
C ASP A 265 1.72 5.31 -2.92
N PHE A 266 2.01 6.33 -3.70
CA PHE A 266 1.02 7.30 -4.15
C PHE A 266 0.17 6.81 -5.33
N ASN A 267 0.55 5.70 -5.97
CA ASN A 267 -0.12 5.19 -7.18
C ASN A 267 -0.33 6.26 -8.28
N HIS A 268 0.59 7.19 -8.35
CA HIS A 268 0.70 8.22 -9.38
C HIS A 268 2.15 8.28 -9.86
N ASP A 269 2.42 8.71 -11.08
CA ASP A 269 3.77 9.04 -11.52
C ASP A 269 4.30 10.19 -10.65
N PHE A 270 4.86 9.84 -9.49
CA PHE A 270 5.21 10.75 -8.40
C PHE A 270 6.22 11.80 -8.83
N THR A 271 7.21 11.37 -9.63
CA THR A 271 8.14 12.29 -10.29
C THR A 271 7.69 12.46 -11.72
N VAL A 272 6.80 13.42 -11.93
CA VAL A 272 6.11 13.64 -13.21
C VAL A 272 7.08 13.54 -14.39
N GLY A 273 6.77 12.64 -15.33
CA GLY A 273 7.62 12.33 -16.47
C GLY A 273 8.58 11.16 -16.25
N SER A 274 8.59 10.53 -15.06
CA SER A 274 9.43 9.35 -14.83
C SER A 274 9.01 8.16 -15.70
N LYS A 275 7.71 8.04 -15.96
CA LYS A 275 7.14 7.04 -16.86
C LYS A 275 7.75 7.12 -18.27
N GLU A 276 7.81 8.30 -18.85
CA GLU A 276 8.40 8.55 -20.17
C GLU A 276 9.93 8.38 -20.14
N TYR A 277 10.56 8.78 -19.05
CA TYR A 277 12.02 8.66 -18.88
C TYR A 277 12.48 7.20 -18.88
N PHE A 278 11.80 6.33 -18.14
CA PHE A 278 12.20 4.91 -18.06
C PHE A 278 11.72 4.07 -19.24
N ASN A 279 10.67 4.51 -19.98
CA ASN A 279 10.04 3.72 -21.03
C ASN A 279 10.02 4.49 -22.38
N PRO A 280 11.16 4.91 -22.92
CA PRO A 280 11.19 5.71 -24.14
C PRO A 280 10.59 4.94 -25.33
N GLY A 281 9.70 5.59 -26.07
CA GLY A 281 9.07 5.03 -27.26
C GLY A 281 7.94 4.02 -26.99
N THR A 282 7.43 3.91 -25.75
CA THR A 282 6.22 3.13 -25.49
C THR A 282 4.98 3.94 -25.84
N ASP A 283 4.10 3.37 -26.66
CA ASP A 283 2.78 3.95 -26.98
C ASP A 283 1.68 3.45 -26.04
N LYS A 284 2.01 2.55 -25.09
CA LYS A 284 1.03 2.02 -24.13
C LYS A 284 0.64 3.09 -23.11
N THR A 285 -0.65 3.34 -23.01
CA THR A 285 -1.22 4.18 -21.95
C THR A 285 -1.54 3.30 -20.74
N TYR A 286 -0.89 3.55 -19.64
CA TYR A 286 -1.17 2.89 -18.35
C TYR A 286 -1.97 3.83 -17.47
N THR A 287 -3.24 3.52 -17.24
CA THR A 287 -4.17 4.37 -16.48
C THR A 287 -4.00 4.25 -14.96
N TRP A 288 -3.19 3.31 -14.50
CA TRP A 288 -2.92 3.12 -13.07
C TRP A 288 -1.76 4.00 -12.56
N CYS A 289 -1.01 4.68 -13.43
CA CYS A 289 0.06 5.60 -13.06
C CYS A 289 -0.11 6.95 -13.77
N GLU A 290 -1.24 7.62 -13.49
CA GLU A 290 -1.46 8.99 -13.97
C GLU A 290 -0.42 9.95 -13.36
N PRO A 291 -0.06 11.05 -14.03
CA PRO A 291 0.84 12.05 -13.46
C PRO A 291 0.34 12.57 -12.11
N PHE A 292 1.25 12.72 -11.17
CA PHE A 292 0.91 13.32 -9.87
C PHE A 292 0.45 14.77 -10.08
N PRO A 293 -0.71 15.19 -9.51
CA PRO A 293 -1.24 16.52 -9.68
C PRO A 293 -0.52 17.53 -8.76
N ASP A 294 0.64 18.02 -9.18
CA ASP A 294 1.50 18.90 -8.37
C ASP A 294 0.80 20.22 -7.96
N ASP A 295 -0.19 20.65 -8.72
CA ASP A 295 -0.96 21.89 -8.49
C ASP A 295 -1.89 21.84 -7.28
N ILE A 296 -2.18 20.65 -6.73
CA ILE A 296 -3.00 20.50 -5.52
C ILE A 296 -2.17 20.38 -4.23
N ILE A 297 -0.84 20.35 -4.33
CA ILE A 297 0.02 20.37 -3.13
C ILE A 297 -0.16 21.70 -2.41
N PRO A 298 -0.56 21.72 -1.13
CA PRO A 298 -0.79 22.96 -0.41
C PRO A 298 0.51 23.73 -0.16
N ASP A 299 0.39 25.04 -0.03
CA ASP A 299 1.50 25.88 0.38
C ASP A 299 2.12 25.39 1.70
N GLY A 300 3.44 25.37 1.76
CA GLY A 300 4.20 24.89 2.90
C GLY A 300 4.55 23.39 2.82
N PHE A 301 4.36 22.75 1.66
CA PHE A 301 4.76 21.36 1.43
C PHE A 301 5.55 21.21 0.14
N THR A 302 6.48 20.25 0.15
CA THR A 302 7.36 19.95 -0.99
C THR A 302 7.52 18.44 -1.17
N LYS A 303 7.49 17.98 -2.42
CA LYS A 303 7.90 16.61 -2.78
C LYS A 303 9.43 16.49 -2.73
N CYS A 304 9.92 15.41 -2.12
CA CYS A 304 11.34 15.08 -2.12
C CYS A 304 11.69 14.31 -3.39
N THR A 305 12.12 14.99 -4.45
CA THR A 305 12.41 14.39 -5.77
C THR A 305 13.82 14.76 -6.29
N ASP A 306 14.64 15.42 -5.48
CA ASP A 306 16.03 15.70 -5.81
C ASP A 306 16.91 14.48 -5.46
N TYR A 307 16.85 13.46 -6.33
CA TYR A 307 17.52 12.18 -6.11
C TYR A 307 19.04 12.33 -6.22
N ALA A 308 19.74 11.99 -5.14
CA ALA A 308 21.20 12.18 -5.00
C ALA A 308 22.02 11.42 -6.06
N GLU A 309 21.56 10.25 -6.49
CA GLU A 309 22.24 9.39 -7.47
C GLU A 309 21.44 9.28 -8.80
N GLY A 310 20.46 10.19 -9.01
CA GLY A 310 19.59 10.18 -10.16
C GLY A 310 18.35 9.29 -9.99
N MET A 311 17.44 9.34 -10.97
CA MET A 311 16.20 8.62 -10.94
C MET A 311 16.40 7.11 -11.08
N ILE A 312 15.84 6.34 -10.15
CA ILE A 312 15.68 4.89 -10.17
C ILE A 312 14.20 4.60 -10.05
N PRO A 313 13.60 3.69 -10.85
CA PRO A 313 12.17 3.40 -10.76
C PRO A 313 11.85 2.72 -9.43
N THR A 314 10.70 3.06 -8.85
CA THR A 314 10.26 2.39 -7.63
C THR A 314 9.31 1.24 -7.90
N THR A 315 8.63 1.20 -9.04
CA THR A 315 7.62 0.19 -9.34
C THR A 315 7.81 -0.38 -10.75
N ARG A 316 7.55 -1.69 -10.90
CA ARG A 316 7.46 -2.36 -12.19
C ARG A 316 6.05 -2.82 -12.50
N TYR A 317 5.67 -2.87 -13.78
CA TYR A 317 4.46 -3.55 -14.21
C TYR A 317 4.66 -5.07 -14.18
N THR A 318 3.66 -5.80 -13.67
CA THR A 318 3.80 -7.23 -13.36
C THR A 318 3.10 -8.15 -14.35
N ASN A 319 2.93 -7.70 -15.61
CA ASN A 319 2.35 -8.51 -16.70
C ASN A 319 3.28 -9.65 -17.15
N GLU A 320 4.59 -9.49 -17.00
CA GLU A 320 5.63 -10.44 -17.39
C GLU A 320 6.81 -10.39 -16.40
N PRO A 321 7.69 -11.43 -16.37
CA PRO A 321 8.91 -11.40 -15.58
C PRO A 321 9.74 -10.15 -15.83
N TYR A 322 10.35 -9.61 -14.78
CA TYR A 322 11.16 -8.42 -14.87
C TYR A 322 12.40 -8.63 -15.73
N VAL A 323 12.59 -7.75 -16.70
CA VAL A 323 13.80 -7.68 -17.53
C VAL A 323 14.32 -6.25 -17.51
N PRO A 324 15.51 -6.00 -16.93
CA PRO A 324 16.10 -4.65 -16.86
C PRO A 324 16.11 -3.95 -18.22
N GLY A 325 15.63 -2.71 -18.25
CA GLY A 325 15.57 -1.88 -19.46
C GLY A 325 14.54 -2.31 -20.52
N LYS A 326 13.65 -3.28 -20.20
CA LYS A 326 12.57 -3.71 -21.08
C LYS A 326 11.19 -3.68 -20.42
N SER A 327 11.12 -4.15 -19.16
CA SER A 327 9.85 -4.09 -18.40
C SER A 327 9.48 -2.65 -18.12
N PHE A 328 8.17 -2.36 -18.20
CA PHE A 328 7.66 -1.03 -17.86
C PHE A 328 7.92 -0.73 -16.39
N THR A 329 8.49 0.44 -16.11
CA THR A 329 8.80 0.90 -14.76
C THR A 329 8.48 2.38 -14.60
N VAL A 330 8.19 2.81 -13.35
CA VAL A 330 7.79 4.18 -13.01
C VAL A 330 8.16 4.48 -11.56
N ILE A 331 8.15 5.73 -11.14
CA ILE A 331 8.28 6.14 -9.73
C ILE A 331 6.89 6.41 -9.16
N LEU A 332 6.40 5.54 -8.26
CA LEU A 332 5.12 5.72 -7.56
C LEU A 332 5.30 6.07 -6.08
N ASP A 333 6.44 5.69 -5.50
CA ASP A 333 6.74 5.84 -4.09
C ASP A 333 7.59 7.09 -3.83
N GLY A 334 7.37 7.75 -2.69
CA GLY A 334 8.12 8.94 -2.35
C GLY A 334 7.74 9.55 -1.01
N PHE A 335 8.23 10.77 -0.78
CA PHE A 335 7.96 11.55 0.42
C PHE A 335 7.52 12.97 0.06
N ILE A 336 6.55 13.48 0.83
CA ILE A 336 6.14 14.89 0.85
C ILE A 336 6.35 15.39 2.27
N VAL A 337 7.03 16.51 2.42
CA VAL A 337 7.39 17.08 3.71
C VAL A 337 6.92 18.52 3.85
N SER A 338 6.64 18.95 5.09
CA SER A 338 6.36 20.34 5.39
C SER A 338 7.64 21.20 5.40
N ASP A 339 7.51 22.50 5.17
CA ASP A 339 8.63 23.47 5.06
C ASP A 339 9.53 23.56 6.32
N ASN A 340 9.04 23.07 7.46
CA ASN A 340 9.82 22.97 8.70
C ASN A 340 10.52 21.61 8.86
N VAL A 341 10.53 20.78 7.81
CA VAL A 341 11.32 19.56 7.66
C VAL A 341 12.27 19.74 6.49
N THR A 342 13.57 19.58 6.73
CA THR A 342 14.60 19.70 5.68
C THR A 342 14.95 18.32 5.14
N CYS A 343 14.60 18.03 3.89
CA CYS A 343 15.11 16.85 3.19
C CYS A 343 16.59 17.06 2.85
N LYS A 344 17.47 16.27 3.45
CA LYS A 344 18.95 16.35 3.24
C LYS A 344 19.39 15.41 2.12
N TYR A 345 18.69 14.33 1.93
CA TYR A 345 18.99 13.28 0.97
C TYR A 345 17.72 12.49 0.67
N VAL A 346 17.47 12.19 -0.58
CA VAL A 346 16.46 11.23 -1.02
C VAL A 346 17.03 10.38 -2.14
N GLN A 347 16.74 9.07 -2.10
CA GLN A 347 17.16 8.15 -3.17
C GLN A 347 16.27 6.93 -3.21
N ASN A 348 15.86 6.52 -4.41
CA ASN A 348 15.26 5.24 -4.71
C ASN A 348 16.37 4.21 -4.86
N ILE A 349 16.23 3.04 -4.23
CA ILE A 349 17.30 2.05 -4.15
C ILE A 349 16.99 0.87 -5.07
N ASP A 350 17.77 0.68 -6.11
CA ASP A 350 17.59 -0.46 -7.01
C ASP A 350 17.88 -1.80 -6.31
N LYS A 351 16.86 -2.62 -6.19
CA LYS A 351 16.92 -4.03 -5.72
C LYS A 351 16.57 -5.00 -6.83
N ALA A 352 16.52 -4.52 -8.07
CA ALA A 352 16.15 -5.28 -9.26
C ALA A 352 14.80 -6.00 -9.10
N PHE A 353 13.90 -5.47 -8.28
CA PHE A 353 12.56 -6.03 -8.00
C PHE A 353 12.60 -7.51 -7.58
N LYS A 354 13.62 -7.90 -6.84
CA LYS A 354 13.90 -9.32 -6.56
C LYS A 354 12.92 -9.95 -5.57
N TYR A 355 12.39 -9.16 -4.63
CA TYR A 355 11.56 -9.65 -3.52
C TYR A 355 10.21 -8.96 -3.39
N THR A 356 9.95 -7.96 -4.19
CA THR A 356 8.70 -7.22 -4.35
C THR A 356 8.72 -6.51 -5.70
N ASP A 357 7.57 -6.10 -6.21
CA ASP A 357 7.43 -5.27 -7.42
C ASP A 357 7.75 -3.78 -7.19
N HIS A 358 8.19 -3.44 -5.97
CA HIS A 358 8.67 -2.11 -5.62
C HIS A 358 10.15 -2.13 -5.21
N ASN A 359 10.79 -0.99 -5.39
CA ASN A 359 12.10 -0.64 -4.84
C ASN A 359 11.91 0.35 -3.69
N PRO A 360 12.68 0.27 -2.58
CA PRO A 360 12.50 1.17 -1.45
C PRO A 360 13.00 2.58 -1.76
N VAL A 361 12.36 3.56 -1.11
CA VAL A 361 12.81 4.96 -1.07
C VAL A 361 13.42 5.24 0.28
N VAL A 362 14.63 5.79 0.31
CA VAL A 362 15.34 6.21 1.51
C VAL A 362 15.46 7.72 1.52
N MET A 363 15.07 8.35 2.63
CA MET A 363 15.25 9.79 2.84
C MET A 363 16.00 10.02 4.15
N LYS A 364 16.92 11.00 4.14
CA LYS A 364 17.49 11.59 5.35
C LYS A 364 16.94 12.99 5.51
N PHE A 365 16.56 13.33 6.72
CA PHE A 365 15.93 14.61 7.01
C PHE A 365 16.33 15.15 8.38
N GLU A 366 16.14 16.45 8.57
CA GLU A 366 16.24 17.16 9.85
C GLU A 366 14.92 17.85 10.15
N LEU A 367 14.53 17.87 11.41
CA LEU A 367 13.44 18.73 11.89
C LEU A 367 13.97 20.14 12.09
N GLY A 368 13.30 21.14 11.51
CA GLY A 368 13.71 22.53 11.47
C GLY A 368 13.94 23.03 10.04
N LYS A 369 13.88 24.35 9.87
CA LYS A 369 14.19 24.96 8.57
C LYS A 369 15.69 24.89 8.32
N ALA A 370 16.09 24.68 7.06
CA ALA A 370 17.47 24.86 6.64
C ALA A 370 17.93 26.28 7.03
N GLU A 371 19.06 26.39 7.72
CA GLU A 371 19.68 27.70 7.95
C GLU A 371 20.01 28.33 6.58
N THR A 372 19.31 29.41 6.24
CA THR A 372 19.73 30.26 5.16
C THR A 372 21.07 30.88 5.56
N THR A 373 22.17 30.36 5.03
CA THR A 373 23.47 31.07 5.06
C THR A 373 23.26 32.36 4.28
N GLU A 374 22.91 33.44 4.99
CA GLU A 374 23.11 34.80 4.43
C GLU A 374 24.61 34.97 4.21
N THR A 375 25.03 34.83 2.97
CA THR A 375 26.34 35.35 2.52
C THR A 375 26.25 36.84 2.70
N THR A 376 26.72 37.35 3.82
CA THR A 376 27.11 38.75 3.97
C THR A 376 28.25 38.98 2.99
N GLU A 377 27.95 39.49 1.80
CA GLU A 377 28.93 40.17 0.97
C GLU A 377 29.34 41.46 1.71
N GLU A 378 30.58 41.45 2.25
CA GLU A 378 31.29 42.66 2.63
C GLU A 378 31.99 43.30 1.40
#